data_b15f6ec3f5c8f00669759222fd9d6dfc
#
_entry.id   b15f6ec3f5c8f00669759222fd9d6dfc
#
_cell.length_a   1.000
_cell.length_b   1.000
_cell.length_c   1.000
_cell.angle_alpha   90.00
_cell.angle_beta   90.00
_cell.angle_gamma   90.00
#
_symmetry.space_group_name_H-M   'P 1'
#
loop_
_entity.id
_entity.type
_entity.pdbx_description
1 polymer ?
#
loop_
_entity_poly.entity_id
_entity_poly.type
_entity_poly.pdbx_seq_one_letter_code
_entity_poly.pdbx_strand_id
1 'polypeptide(L)'
;MGNSFTFALEPKRMIMEKYLVNPNDSDAFSSEVMHKVVLNGIDFELPEHIWDAIDDAFGNYWNIEVGYGGWPDLNSAVSSISNWLQKKNIIFSIDKIVTIVNVMFDWIEKIPGAILDDNDVVVPHSFEETEKLRQEIKKQKRNLKVLLKTLSDIKTPNFNDTMTNFVYISDKLKEFYPRTYSRLTKLFDDMEIEWGEIEGTKDIWIRDYMPIQISSDSFVVYNYNPDYLKDSGVEFITDSHAIADRVLKHCNKEHYDITLDGGNVVTCAGHMVLTDKVFPENGRKKYDPEFCNYISAVLNSEVIFLPWHCDNPNDPNADVYGHADGFIHWAGDNRVLMSNHRDYCPVEADEIKRRLECVGFEVTEMLFDVPNPNMDYNWAYINYLEVGNKIIVPTFGIPEDKQALRYIKKANPGSIVRGFRMKDIAKKGGALHCITWNIRK
;
A
#
# COMPACT_ATOMS: atom_id res chain seq x y z
N MET A 1 42.67 6.75 -19.41
CA MET A 1 41.67 5.84 -19.96
C MET A 1 41.75 4.50 -19.27
N GLY A 2 40.74 4.13 -18.56
CA GLY A 2 40.47 2.75 -18.19
C GLY A 2 41.12 2.24 -16.91
N ASN A 3 40.49 2.54 -15.74
CA ASN A 3 40.61 1.73 -14.53
C ASN A 3 39.52 2.04 -13.49
N SER A 4 38.44 2.70 -13.88
CA SER A 4 37.37 3.09 -12.96
C SER A 4 36.30 2.00 -12.68
N PHE A 5 36.41 0.83 -13.26
CA PHE A 5 35.39 -0.21 -13.20
C PHE A 5 35.68 -1.39 -12.26
N THR A 6 36.87 -1.48 -11.69
CA THR A 6 37.26 -2.71 -10.98
C THR A 6 36.79 -2.73 -9.52
N PHE A 7 36.51 -1.62 -8.89
CA PHE A 7 36.07 -1.57 -7.48
C PHE A 7 34.58 -1.68 -7.28
N ALA A 8 33.77 -1.28 -8.25
CA ALA A 8 32.31 -1.49 -8.20
C ALA A 8 31.91 -2.97 -8.40
N LEU A 9 32.79 -3.77 -9.02
CA LEU A 9 32.53 -5.19 -9.30
C LEU A 9 32.81 -6.11 -8.10
N GLU A 10 33.73 -5.76 -7.19
CA GLU A 10 34.06 -6.62 -6.03
C GLU A 10 32.89 -6.70 -5.00
N PRO A 11 32.20 -5.62 -4.66
CA PRO A 11 31.00 -5.72 -3.83
C PRO A 11 29.89 -6.59 -4.45
N LYS A 12 29.65 -6.45 -5.77
CA LYS A 12 28.71 -7.27 -6.52
C LYS A 12 29.02 -8.75 -6.33
N ARG A 13 30.26 -9.11 -6.60
CA ARG A 13 30.75 -10.48 -6.50
C ARG A 13 30.66 -11.02 -5.08
N MET A 14 31.00 -10.23 -4.07
CA MET A 14 30.94 -10.62 -2.66
C MET A 14 29.53 -10.83 -2.14
N ILE A 15 28.56 -9.99 -2.55
CA ILE A 15 27.16 -10.18 -2.19
C ILE A 15 26.62 -11.43 -2.89
N MET A 16 26.89 -11.58 -4.19
CA MET A 16 26.45 -12.71 -4.98
C MET A 16 27.08 -14.05 -4.50
N GLU A 17 28.41 -14.10 -4.28
CA GLU A 17 29.10 -15.32 -3.86
C GLU A 17 28.71 -15.79 -2.45
N LYS A 18 28.30 -14.91 -1.56
CA LYS A 18 27.95 -15.27 -0.18
C LYS A 18 26.53 -15.84 -0.06
N TYR A 19 25.62 -15.45 -0.93
CA TYR A 19 24.20 -15.75 -0.81
C TYR A 19 23.60 -16.53 -1.98
N LEU A 20 24.38 -16.77 -3.05
CA LEU A 20 23.96 -17.60 -4.18
C LEU A 20 23.97 -19.09 -3.81
N VAL A 21 22.82 -19.70 -3.84
CA VAL A 21 22.68 -21.16 -3.90
C VAL A 21 22.60 -21.54 -5.37
N ASN A 22 23.65 -22.17 -5.86
CA ASN A 22 23.92 -22.78 -7.16
C ASN A 22 22.93 -22.41 -8.32
N PRO A 23 23.38 -21.66 -9.34
CA PRO A 23 22.58 -21.26 -10.47
C PRO A 23 22.17 -22.36 -11.45
N ASN A 24 22.54 -23.62 -11.20
CA ASN A 24 22.38 -24.72 -12.17
C ASN A 24 21.11 -25.59 -11.98
N ASP A 25 20.20 -25.26 -11.08
CA ASP A 25 18.90 -25.94 -10.95
C ASP A 25 17.78 -25.12 -11.60
N SER A 26 17.89 -24.87 -12.88
CA SER A 26 16.80 -24.26 -13.63
C SER A 26 16.21 -25.27 -14.62
N ASP A 27 15.02 -25.73 -14.32
CA ASP A 27 14.16 -26.30 -15.35
C ASP A 27 13.71 -25.20 -16.31
N ALA A 28 14.08 -25.37 -17.56
CA ALA A 28 13.91 -24.43 -18.64
C ALA A 28 12.45 -24.10 -18.90
N PHE A 29 12.07 -22.81 -18.74
CA PHE A 29 10.99 -22.19 -19.53
C PHE A 29 10.96 -20.66 -19.50
N SER A 30 12.00 -19.96 -19.08
CA SER A 30 12.17 -18.54 -19.41
C SER A 30 13.60 -18.28 -19.85
N SER A 31 13.77 -17.41 -20.83
CA SER A 31 15.08 -16.97 -21.32
C SER A 31 15.79 -16.03 -20.33
N GLU A 32 15.28 -15.85 -19.14
CA GLU A 32 15.80 -14.98 -18.09
C GLU A 32 16.44 -15.83 -16.99
N VAL A 33 17.68 -15.49 -16.64
CA VAL A 33 18.40 -16.17 -15.55
C VAL A 33 17.78 -15.74 -14.22
N MET A 34 17.31 -16.72 -13.45
CA MET A 34 16.78 -16.50 -12.12
C MET A 34 17.87 -16.77 -11.08
N HIS A 35 18.07 -15.84 -10.17
CA HIS A 35 19.01 -16.00 -9.06
C HIS A 35 18.24 -16.30 -7.77
N LYS A 36 18.54 -17.45 -7.17
CA LYS A 36 17.98 -17.85 -5.89
C LYS A 36 18.92 -17.39 -4.77
N VAL A 37 18.41 -16.57 -3.88
CA VAL A 37 19.19 -15.96 -2.81
C VAL A 37 18.44 -16.07 -1.48
N VAL A 38 19.16 -16.47 -0.44
CA VAL A 38 18.64 -16.50 0.92
C VAL A 38 19.21 -15.33 1.69
N LEU A 39 18.35 -14.36 2.03
CA LEU A 39 18.73 -13.21 2.83
C LEU A 39 18.05 -13.32 4.21
N ASN A 40 18.84 -13.48 5.26
CA ASN A 40 18.36 -13.65 6.64
C ASN A 40 17.27 -14.74 6.82
N GLY A 41 17.37 -15.83 6.08
CA GLY A 41 16.41 -16.93 6.13
C GLY A 41 15.17 -16.73 5.27
N ILE A 42 15.10 -15.66 4.51
CA ILE A 42 14.06 -15.41 3.52
C ILE A 42 14.61 -15.78 2.15
N ASP A 43 13.91 -16.67 1.45
CA ASP A 43 14.27 -17.08 0.10
C ASP A 43 13.78 -16.03 -0.90
N PHE A 44 14.71 -15.52 -1.71
CA PHE A 44 14.41 -14.69 -2.87
C PHE A 44 14.79 -15.44 -4.13
N GLU A 45 13.89 -15.49 -5.08
CA GLU A 45 14.16 -15.93 -6.44
C GLU A 45 13.86 -14.75 -7.36
N LEU A 46 14.93 -14.15 -7.90
CA LEU A 46 14.84 -12.87 -8.59
C LEU A 46 15.53 -12.95 -9.96
N PRO A 47 14.92 -12.36 -11.00
CA PRO A 47 15.57 -12.17 -12.29
C PRO A 47 16.87 -11.37 -12.18
N GLU A 48 17.81 -11.61 -13.09
CA GLU A 48 19.11 -10.94 -13.13
C GLU A 48 18.98 -9.40 -13.15
N HIS A 49 18.07 -8.86 -13.96
CA HIS A 49 17.86 -7.42 -14.05
C HIS A 49 17.39 -6.78 -12.73
N ILE A 50 16.69 -7.54 -11.88
CA ILE A 50 16.28 -7.10 -10.54
C ILE A 50 17.49 -7.09 -9.60
N TRP A 51 18.34 -8.11 -9.69
CA TRP A 51 19.59 -8.13 -8.95
C TRP A 51 20.51 -6.96 -9.31
N ASP A 52 20.68 -6.70 -10.59
CA ASP A 52 21.46 -5.56 -11.07
C ASP A 52 20.91 -4.23 -10.54
N ALA A 53 19.60 -4.10 -10.48
CA ALA A 53 18.97 -2.88 -9.94
C ALA A 53 19.15 -2.75 -8.42
N ILE A 54 19.15 -3.85 -7.65
CA ILE A 54 19.44 -3.85 -6.21
C ILE A 54 20.88 -3.40 -5.98
N ASP A 55 21.79 -3.92 -6.77
CA ASP A 55 23.21 -3.63 -6.68
C ASP A 55 23.55 -2.18 -7.08
N ASP A 56 22.90 -1.67 -8.14
CA ASP A 56 22.95 -0.26 -8.51
C ASP A 56 22.38 0.64 -7.39
N ALA A 57 21.29 0.25 -6.77
CA ALA A 57 20.68 0.99 -5.65
C ALA A 57 21.61 1.03 -4.44
N PHE A 58 22.29 -0.07 -4.16
CA PHE A 58 23.28 -0.18 -3.13
C PHE A 58 24.49 0.72 -3.38
N GLY A 59 25.08 0.65 -4.59
CA GLY A 59 26.20 1.49 -4.99
C GLY A 59 25.86 2.97 -4.96
N ASN A 60 24.66 3.32 -5.39
CA ASN A 60 24.16 4.72 -5.36
C ASN A 60 24.03 5.23 -3.92
N TYR A 61 23.44 4.45 -3.02
CA TYR A 61 23.35 4.84 -1.60
C TYR A 61 24.75 5.03 -1.00
N TRP A 62 25.66 4.08 -1.21
CA TRP A 62 27.02 4.13 -0.69
C TRP A 62 27.77 5.37 -1.19
N ASN A 63 27.77 5.62 -2.48
CA ASN A 63 28.53 6.69 -3.08
C ASN A 63 27.97 8.10 -2.75
N ILE A 64 26.64 8.24 -2.69
CA ILE A 64 26.00 9.55 -2.51
C ILE A 64 25.79 9.88 -1.03
N GLU A 65 25.32 8.91 -0.24
CA GLU A 65 24.87 9.16 1.13
C GLU A 65 25.98 8.90 2.17
N VAL A 66 26.86 7.95 1.91
CA VAL A 66 27.87 7.49 2.88
C VAL A 66 29.30 7.86 2.46
N GLY A 67 29.60 7.84 1.14
CA GLY A 67 30.97 7.92 0.62
C GLY A 67 31.74 9.22 0.89
N TYR A 68 31.06 10.32 1.03
CA TYR A 68 31.68 11.64 1.27
C TYR A 68 31.68 12.09 2.76
N GLY A 69 31.94 11.14 3.67
CA GLY A 69 31.97 11.42 5.11
C GLY A 69 30.61 11.41 5.78
N GLY A 70 29.58 10.93 5.07
CA GLY A 70 28.30 10.60 5.66
C GLY A 70 28.36 9.38 6.55
N TRP A 71 27.33 9.18 7.36
CA TRP A 71 27.20 8.01 8.24
C TRP A 71 26.05 7.14 7.74
N PRO A 72 26.22 5.81 7.74
CA PRO A 72 25.13 4.92 7.38
C PRO A 72 23.98 5.08 8.37
N ASP A 73 22.79 5.34 7.84
CA ASP A 73 21.57 5.52 8.59
C ASP A 73 20.46 4.63 8.02
N LEU A 74 19.74 3.92 8.88
CA LEU A 74 18.71 2.97 8.49
C LEU A 74 17.61 3.64 7.65
N ASN A 75 17.15 4.83 8.10
CA ASN A 75 16.05 5.52 7.41
C ASN A 75 16.47 6.01 6.03
N SER A 76 17.66 6.60 5.92
CA SER A 76 18.18 7.04 4.63
C SER A 76 18.47 5.86 3.69
N ALA A 77 18.99 4.74 4.22
CA ALA A 77 19.25 3.54 3.43
C ALA A 77 17.95 2.95 2.84
N VAL A 78 16.93 2.73 3.67
CA VAL A 78 15.65 2.19 3.21
C VAL A 78 14.98 3.14 2.21
N SER A 79 14.97 4.43 2.50
CA SER A 79 14.37 5.44 1.60
C SER A 79 15.13 5.53 0.27
N SER A 80 16.46 5.57 0.30
CA SER A 80 17.29 5.68 -0.91
C SER A 80 17.17 4.45 -1.80
N ILE A 81 17.29 3.25 -1.21
CA ILE A 81 17.17 1.98 -1.96
C ILE A 81 15.76 1.81 -2.50
N SER A 82 14.73 2.08 -1.70
CA SER A 82 13.35 2.03 -2.16
C SER A 82 13.11 2.96 -3.35
N ASN A 83 13.52 4.22 -3.25
CA ASN A 83 13.36 5.21 -4.32
C ASN A 83 14.15 4.84 -5.59
N TRP A 84 15.35 4.26 -5.44
CA TRP A 84 16.16 3.85 -6.58
C TRP A 84 15.54 2.67 -7.30
N LEU A 85 15.12 1.63 -6.58
CA LEU A 85 14.41 0.48 -7.14
C LEU A 85 13.10 0.91 -7.81
N GLN A 86 12.36 1.83 -7.20
CA GLN A 86 11.15 2.39 -7.77
C GLN A 86 11.40 3.08 -9.13
N LYS A 87 12.49 3.85 -9.26
CA LYS A 87 12.90 4.45 -10.56
C LYS A 87 13.19 3.40 -11.63
N LYS A 88 13.58 2.20 -11.22
CA LYS A 88 13.80 1.04 -12.12
C LYS A 88 12.54 0.20 -12.28
N ASN A 89 11.40 0.66 -11.74
CA ASN A 89 10.12 -0.05 -11.73
C ASN A 89 10.16 -1.40 -10.96
N ILE A 90 11.01 -1.50 -9.96
CA ILE A 90 11.12 -2.66 -9.08
C ILE A 90 10.64 -2.24 -7.70
N ILE A 91 9.65 -2.98 -7.17
CA ILE A 91 9.03 -2.62 -5.91
C ILE A 91 8.95 -3.88 -5.06
N PHE A 92 9.52 -3.77 -3.86
CA PHE A 92 9.45 -4.79 -2.85
C PHE A 92 8.60 -4.34 -1.66
N SER A 93 8.04 -5.32 -0.95
CA SER A 93 7.50 -5.11 0.38
C SER A 93 8.58 -4.58 1.33
N ILE A 94 8.15 -3.94 2.40
CA ILE A 94 9.09 -3.29 3.34
C ILE A 94 10.05 -4.29 3.98
N ASP A 95 9.60 -5.48 4.31
CA ASP A 95 10.42 -6.56 4.86
C ASP A 95 11.55 -6.98 3.91
N LYS A 96 11.27 -7.06 2.60
CA LYS A 96 12.28 -7.34 1.58
C LYS A 96 13.30 -6.20 1.46
N ILE A 97 12.85 -4.94 1.46
CA ILE A 97 13.75 -3.78 1.44
C ILE A 97 14.62 -3.75 2.70
N VAL A 98 14.03 -3.97 3.87
CA VAL A 98 14.76 -4.05 5.15
C VAL A 98 15.78 -5.19 5.16
N THR A 99 15.44 -6.32 4.55
CA THR A 99 16.37 -7.45 4.39
C THR A 99 17.55 -7.09 3.48
N ILE A 100 17.32 -6.40 2.37
CA ILE A 100 18.37 -5.87 1.49
C ILE A 100 19.29 -4.90 2.24
N VAL A 101 18.72 -3.98 3.00
CA VAL A 101 19.47 -3.02 3.83
C VAL A 101 20.32 -3.74 4.89
N ASN A 102 19.82 -4.83 5.47
CA ASN A 102 20.62 -5.63 6.41
C ASN A 102 21.86 -6.24 5.76
N VAL A 103 21.73 -6.77 4.53
CA VAL A 103 22.90 -7.28 3.77
C VAL A 103 23.89 -6.16 3.48
N MET A 104 23.38 -4.98 3.12
CA MET A 104 24.20 -3.80 2.88
C MET A 104 24.99 -3.40 4.14
N PHE A 105 24.35 -3.36 5.30
CA PHE A 105 25.05 -3.06 6.55
C PHE A 105 26.06 -4.13 6.95
N ASP A 106 25.80 -5.42 6.68
CA ASP A 106 26.78 -6.49 6.86
C ASP A 106 28.03 -6.29 5.99
N TRP A 107 27.84 -5.79 4.77
CA TRP A 107 28.95 -5.48 3.88
C TRP A 107 29.73 -4.26 4.36
N ILE A 108 29.08 -3.17 4.72
CA ILE A 108 29.71 -1.95 5.24
C ILE A 108 30.52 -2.25 6.51
N GLU A 109 30.04 -3.14 7.38
CA GLU A 109 30.78 -3.56 8.58
C GLU A 109 32.10 -4.26 8.25
N LYS A 110 32.17 -4.97 7.10
CA LYS A 110 33.37 -5.67 6.66
C LYS A 110 34.44 -4.76 6.05
N ILE A 111 34.03 -3.63 5.48
CA ILE A 111 34.92 -2.66 4.83
C ILE A 111 34.77 -1.27 5.51
N PRO A 112 34.80 -1.18 6.83
CA PRO A 112 34.72 0.10 7.49
C PRO A 112 36.02 0.89 7.23
N GLY A 113 35.85 2.16 6.87
CA GLY A 113 36.97 3.05 6.61
C GLY A 113 37.43 3.12 5.15
N ALA A 114 36.67 2.56 4.22
CA ALA A 114 36.86 2.80 2.79
C ALA A 114 35.95 3.97 2.36
N ILE A 115 36.52 5.10 1.98
CA ILE A 115 35.83 6.19 1.29
C ILE A 115 36.40 6.29 -0.12
N LEU A 116 35.54 6.59 -1.09
CA LEU A 116 36.00 7.01 -2.41
C LEU A 116 36.40 8.50 -2.32
N ASP A 117 37.57 8.85 -2.81
CA ASP A 117 37.95 10.24 -3.05
C ASP A 117 37.30 10.76 -4.36
N ASP A 118 37.54 12.04 -4.70
CA ASP A 118 37.04 12.67 -5.91
C ASP A 118 37.50 12.00 -7.23
N ASN A 119 38.38 10.99 -7.14
CA ASN A 119 38.88 10.22 -8.28
C ASN A 119 38.49 8.74 -8.20
N ASP A 120 37.46 8.40 -7.41
CA ASP A 120 37.06 7.01 -7.13
C ASP A 120 38.14 6.12 -6.52
N VAL A 121 39.08 6.71 -5.78
CA VAL A 121 40.15 5.99 -5.08
C VAL A 121 39.72 5.74 -3.63
N VAL A 122 39.86 4.51 -3.18
CA VAL A 122 39.58 4.14 -1.78
C VAL A 122 40.63 4.77 -0.85
N VAL A 123 40.20 5.70 -0.02
CA VAL A 123 41.05 6.36 0.97
C VAL A 123 40.76 5.75 2.35
N PRO A 124 41.77 5.14 3.01
CA PRO A 124 41.58 4.61 4.35
C PRO A 124 41.38 5.74 5.37
N HIS A 125 40.37 5.61 6.19
CA HIS A 125 40.14 6.50 7.34
C HIS A 125 41.18 6.30 8.44
N SER A 126 41.27 7.28 9.33
CA SER A 126 41.98 7.12 10.58
C SER A 126 41.37 5.99 11.42
N PHE A 127 42.13 5.42 12.33
CA PHE A 127 41.68 4.39 13.26
C PHE A 127 40.41 4.84 14.04
N GLU A 128 40.45 6.10 14.47
CA GLU A 128 39.35 6.71 15.27
C GLU A 128 38.07 6.81 14.43
N GLU A 129 38.15 7.26 13.17
CA GLU A 129 37.01 7.37 12.26
C GLU A 129 36.45 6.00 11.91
N THR A 130 37.33 5.02 11.66
CA THR A 130 36.94 3.63 11.43
C THR A 130 36.17 3.04 12.62
N GLU A 131 36.64 3.31 13.84
CA GLU A 131 35.96 2.80 15.05
C GLU A 131 34.60 3.49 15.29
N LYS A 132 34.50 4.79 15.03
CA LYS A 132 33.19 5.52 15.05
C LYS A 132 32.21 4.94 14.05
N LEU A 133 32.65 4.66 12.83
CA LEU A 133 31.83 4.04 11.79
C LEU A 133 31.33 2.66 12.23
N ARG A 134 32.20 1.84 12.79
CA ARG A 134 31.81 0.52 13.33
C ARG A 134 30.77 0.62 14.44
N GLN A 135 30.87 1.59 15.32
CA GLN A 135 29.91 1.80 16.41
C GLN A 135 28.56 2.21 15.84
N GLU A 136 28.53 3.11 14.86
CA GLU A 136 27.28 3.52 14.20
C GLU A 136 26.63 2.36 13.46
N ILE A 137 27.37 1.57 12.67
CA ILE A 137 26.86 0.36 12.01
C ILE A 137 26.24 -0.61 13.02
N LYS A 138 26.92 -0.87 14.15
CA LYS A 138 26.41 -1.73 15.22
C LYS A 138 25.09 -1.21 15.80
N LYS A 139 24.94 0.11 15.92
CA LYS A 139 23.70 0.75 16.37
C LYS A 139 22.58 0.54 15.34
N GLN A 140 22.84 0.81 14.06
CA GLN A 140 21.87 0.63 12.97
C GLN A 140 21.44 -0.84 12.84
N LYS A 141 22.37 -1.79 12.93
CA LYS A 141 22.05 -3.23 12.94
C LYS A 141 21.17 -3.65 14.12
N ARG A 142 21.32 -3.02 15.29
CA ARG A 142 20.40 -3.26 16.42
C ARG A 142 19.00 -2.75 16.12
N ASN A 143 18.88 -1.55 15.55
CA ASN A 143 17.59 -0.97 15.15
C ASN A 143 16.92 -1.87 14.10
N LEU A 144 17.67 -2.30 13.09
CA LEU A 144 17.22 -3.22 12.06
C LEU A 144 16.72 -4.57 12.64
N LYS A 145 17.43 -5.12 13.61
CA LYS A 145 17.02 -6.37 14.28
C LYS A 145 15.72 -6.21 15.05
N VAL A 146 15.50 -5.04 15.68
CA VAL A 146 14.24 -4.73 16.34
C VAL A 146 13.11 -4.66 15.31
N LEU A 147 13.33 -3.94 14.22
CA LEU A 147 12.37 -3.80 13.12
C LEU A 147 11.99 -5.18 12.53
N LEU A 148 12.98 -6.00 12.18
CA LEU A 148 12.73 -7.36 11.65
C LEU A 148 11.95 -8.24 12.63
N LYS A 149 12.27 -8.14 13.92
CA LYS A 149 11.52 -8.88 14.94
C LYS A 149 10.07 -8.42 15.00
N THR A 150 9.82 -7.11 15.01
CA THR A 150 8.45 -6.58 15.04
C THR A 150 7.67 -7.00 13.80
N LEU A 151 8.29 -6.92 12.60
CA LEU A 151 7.66 -7.39 11.36
C LEU A 151 7.33 -8.89 11.41
N SER A 152 8.21 -9.73 12.01
CA SER A 152 7.97 -11.17 12.16
C SER A 152 6.87 -11.51 13.18
N ASP A 153 6.65 -10.63 14.15
CA ASP A 153 5.63 -10.80 15.19
C ASP A 153 4.24 -10.28 14.75
N ILE A 154 4.16 -9.59 13.61
CA ILE A 154 2.90 -9.09 13.05
C ILE A 154 2.04 -10.27 12.58
N LYS A 155 0.83 -10.30 13.08
CA LYS A 155 -0.16 -11.29 12.66
C LYS A 155 -0.81 -10.88 11.35
N THR A 156 -1.00 -11.84 10.47
CA THR A 156 -1.74 -11.63 9.24
C THR A 156 -3.21 -11.36 9.56
N PRO A 157 -3.82 -10.26 9.10
CA PRO A 157 -5.23 -10.02 9.35
C PRO A 157 -6.06 -11.08 8.64
N ASN A 158 -6.95 -11.71 9.39
CA ASN A 158 -7.89 -12.68 8.85
C ASN A 158 -9.25 -12.05 8.51
N PHE A 159 -9.37 -10.72 8.68
CA PHE A 159 -10.65 -10.05 8.58
C PHE A 159 -10.75 -9.21 7.31
N ASN A 160 -11.78 -9.45 6.51
CA ASN A 160 -12.04 -8.76 5.25
C ASN A 160 -13.55 -8.64 4.97
N ASP A 161 -13.93 -7.98 3.90
CA ASP A 161 -15.32 -7.66 3.55
C ASP A 161 -16.21 -8.90 3.39
N THR A 162 -15.68 -10.03 2.93
CA THR A 162 -16.44 -11.28 2.82
C THR A 162 -16.86 -11.87 4.18
N MET A 163 -16.24 -11.43 5.26
CA MET A 163 -16.53 -11.87 6.64
C MET A 163 -17.50 -10.92 7.36
N THR A 164 -17.84 -9.80 6.75
CA THR A 164 -18.78 -8.82 7.31
C THR A 164 -20.23 -9.31 7.15
N ASN A 165 -21.11 -8.83 8.01
CA ASN A 165 -22.53 -9.20 7.98
C ASN A 165 -23.47 -8.02 8.25
N PHE A 166 -22.93 -6.84 8.51
CA PHE A 166 -23.69 -5.64 8.83
C PHE A 166 -23.11 -4.41 8.13
N VAL A 167 -23.96 -3.50 7.69
CA VAL A 167 -23.59 -2.25 7.02
C VAL A 167 -24.12 -1.05 7.79
N TYR A 168 -23.24 -0.09 8.03
CA TYR A 168 -23.65 1.22 8.48
C TYR A 168 -23.59 2.24 7.35
N ILE A 169 -24.50 3.20 7.39
CA ILE A 169 -24.53 4.41 6.57
C ILE A 169 -24.65 5.64 7.45
N SER A 170 -24.21 6.79 6.97
CA SER A 170 -24.33 8.06 7.65
C SER A 170 -25.77 8.57 7.62
N ASP A 171 -26.26 9.19 8.71
CA ASP A 171 -27.53 9.92 8.75
C ASP A 171 -27.57 11.06 7.70
N LYS A 172 -26.41 11.61 7.32
CA LYS A 172 -26.27 12.62 6.27
C LYS A 172 -26.63 12.13 4.87
N LEU A 173 -26.56 10.82 4.63
CA LEU A 173 -27.03 10.28 3.35
C LEU A 173 -28.52 10.50 3.15
N LYS A 174 -29.32 10.38 4.21
CA LYS A 174 -30.76 10.66 4.19
C LYS A 174 -31.05 12.13 4.01
N GLU A 175 -30.25 12.99 4.65
CA GLU A 175 -30.38 14.44 4.59
C GLU A 175 -30.02 14.99 3.20
N PHE A 176 -28.85 14.62 2.68
CA PHE A 176 -28.32 15.21 1.44
C PHE A 176 -28.78 14.48 0.17
N TYR A 177 -29.06 13.17 0.26
CA TYR A 177 -29.42 12.33 -0.88
C TYR A 177 -30.63 11.42 -0.56
N PRO A 178 -31.80 11.96 -0.20
CA PRO A 178 -32.95 11.17 0.29
C PRO A 178 -33.44 10.10 -0.69
N ARG A 179 -33.36 10.37 -1.99
CA ARG A 179 -33.74 9.39 -3.01
C ARG A 179 -32.77 8.23 -3.08
N THR A 180 -31.46 8.49 -3.01
CA THR A 180 -30.42 7.46 -2.99
C THR A 180 -30.50 6.65 -1.71
N TYR A 181 -30.67 7.31 -0.56
CA TYR A 181 -30.90 6.66 0.72
C TYR A 181 -32.07 5.66 0.66
N SER A 182 -33.27 6.11 0.26
CA SER A 182 -34.46 5.26 0.21
C SER A 182 -34.30 4.04 -0.74
N ARG A 183 -33.59 4.22 -1.86
CA ARG A 183 -33.34 3.13 -2.80
C ARG A 183 -32.27 2.16 -2.31
N LEU A 184 -31.24 2.68 -1.64
CA LEU A 184 -30.13 1.86 -1.12
C LEU A 184 -30.61 1.01 0.06
N THR A 185 -31.32 1.60 1.01
CA THR A 185 -31.87 0.86 2.16
C THR A 185 -32.87 -0.22 1.71
N LYS A 186 -33.74 0.11 0.74
CA LYS A 186 -34.61 -0.91 0.14
C LYS A 186 -33.81 -2.03 -0.53
N LEU A 187 -32.69 -1.73 -1.20
CA LEU A 187 -31.85 -2.76 -1.80
C LEU A 187 -31.19 -3.62 -0.73
N PHE A 188 -30.78 -3.04 0.40
CA PHE A 188 -30.28 -3.82 1.54
C PHE A 188 -31.34 -4.81 2.04
N ASP A 189 -32.58 -4.34 2.25
CA ASP A 189 -33.68 -5.22 2.64
C ASP A 189 -33.97 -6.32 1.59
N ASP A 190 -34.04 -5.95 0.30
CA ASP A 190 -34.27 -6.88 -0.81
C ASP A 190 -33.13 -7.93 -0.96
N MET A 191 -31.92 -7.65 -0.46
CA MET A 191 -30.77 -8.53 -0.45
C MET A 191 -30.53 -9.18 0.93
N GLU A 192 -31.40 -8.96 1.90
CA GLU A 192 -31.26 -9.45 3.28
C GLU A 192 -29.90 -9.03 3.89
N ILE A 193 -29.45 -7.83 3.64
CA ILE A 193 -28.28 -7.22 4.26
C ILE A 193 -28.76 -6.49 5.51
N GLU A 194 -28.25 -6.86 6.67
CA GLU A 194 -28.53 -6.11 7.91
C GLU A 194 -27.81 -4.76 7.86
N TRP A 195 -28.51 -3.70 8.23
CA TRP A 195 -27.96 -2.35 8.16
C TRP A 195 -28.46 -1.44 9.28
N GLY A 196 -27.78 -0.30 9.46
CA GLY A 196 -28.19 0.74 10.41
C GLY A 196 -27.61 2.11 10.05
N GLU A 197 -28.08 3.14 10.74
CA GLU A 197 -27.60 4.51 10.58
C GLU A 197 -26.67 4.89 11.73
N ILE A 198 -25.66 5.71 11.42
CA ILE A 198 -24.84 6.40 12.41
C ILE A 198 -25.20 7.87 12.40
N GLU A 199 -25.76 8.33 13.51
CA GLU A 199 -26.15 9.71 13.71
C GLU A 199 -24.96 10.61 14.10
N GLY A 200 -25.08 11.91 13.86
CA GLY A 200 -24.12 12.94 14.29
C GLY A 200 -22.80 12.91 13.52
N THR A 201 -22.81 12.35 12.33
CA THR A 201 -21.74 12.49 11.34
C THR A 201 -21.78 13.88 10.69
N LYS A 202 -20.71 14.25 9.97
CA LYS A 202 -20.63 15.56 9.31
C LYS A 202 -20.89 15.47 7.81
N ASP A 203 -20.59 14.31 7.22
CA ASP A 203 -20.78 14.04 5.80
C ASP A 203 -21.23 12.60 5.55
N ILE A 204 -21.30 12.21 4.28
CA ILE A 204 -21.75 10.87 3.86
C ILE A 204 -20.59 9.85 3.74
N TRP A 205 -19.33 10.28 3.84
CA TRP A 205 -18.14 9.46 3.57
C TRP A 205 -17.75 8.63 4.79
N ILE A 206 -18.70 7.81 5.25
CA ILE A 206 -18.58 7.07 6.50
C ILE A 206 -17.38 6.10 6.53
N ARG A 207 -16.94 5.62 5.39
CA ARG A 207 -15.75 4.76 5.28
C ARG A 207 -14.51 5.43 5.84
N ASP A 208 -14.35 6.74 5.60
CA ASP A 208 -13.10 7.43 5.86
C ASP A 208 -12.86 7.74 7.33
N TYR A 209 -13.92 7.96 8.11
CA TYR A 209 -13.80 8.30 9.53
C TYR A 209 -14.19 7.18 10.50
N MET A 210 -14.70 6.04 10.01
CA MET A 210 -15.05 4.92 10.89
C MET A 210 -13.87 3.96 11.08
N PRO A 211 -13.76 3.33 12.26
CA PRO A 211 -12.66 2.45 12.61
C PRO A 211 -12.44 1.29 11.64
N ILE A 212 -11.20 0.86 11.51
CA ILE A 212 -10.83 -0.31 10.73
C ILE A 212 -10.99 -1.55 11.61
N GLN A 213 -11.83 -2.50 11.19
CA GLN A 213 -11.95 -3.79 11.86
C GLN A 213 -10.80 -4.71 11.46
N ILE A 214 -10.00 -5.15 12.45
CA ILE A 214 -8.83 -5.99 12.25
C ILE A 214 -9.02 -7.45 12.70
N SER A 215 -10.09 -7.72 13.43
CA SER A 215 -10.54 -9.07 13.79
C SER A 215 -12.05 -9.09 14.00
N SER A 216 -12.62 -10.22 14.37
CA SER A 216 -14.07 -10.34 14.61
C SER A 216 -14.63 -9.36 15.65
N ASP A 217 -13.79 -8.87 16.56
CA ASP A 217 -14.20 -8.05 17.71
C ASP A 217 -13.27 -6.87 18.01
N SER A 218 -12.23 -6.67 17.20
CA SER A 218 -11.19 -5.65 17.45
C SER A 218 -11.11 -4.60 16.34
N PHE A 219 -10.98 -3.35 16.76
CA PHE A 219 -11.00 -2.19 15.88
C PHE A 219 -9.84 -1.24 16.17
N VAL A 220 -9.28 -0.68 15.08
CA VAL A 220 -8.29 0.40 15.11
C VAL A 220 -9.02 1.72 14.90
N VAL A 221 -8.88 2.64 15.86
CA VAL A 221 -9.38 4.02 15.79
C VAL A 221 -8.20 4.95 15.54
N TYR A 222 -8.34 5.85 14.59
CA TYR A 222 -7.30 6.74 14.09
C TYR A 222 -7.83 8.18 13.98
N ASN A 223 -6.93 9.14 13.75
CA ASN A 223 -7.31 10.54 13.51
C ASN A 223 -7.79 10.70 12.06
N TYR A 224 -9.07 10.98 11.87
CA TYR A 224 -9.58 11.44 10.59
C TYR A 224 -9.33 12.94 10.43
N ASN A 225 -8.34 13.29 9.62
CA ASN A 225 -7.95 14.69 9.37
C ASN A 225 -7.40 14.85 7.95
N PRO A 226 -8.25 14.62 6.94
CA PRO A 226 -7.82 14.59 5.55
C PRO A 226 -7.27 15.94 5.08
N ASP A 227 -6.21 15.90 4.31
CA ASP A 227 -5.53 17.09 3.79
C ASP A 227 -6.41 17.91 2.82
N TYR A 228 -7.25 17.24 2.04
CA TYR A 228 -8.16 17.88 1.09
C TYR A 228 -9.34 18.65 1.74
N LEU A 229 -9.56 18.51 3.04
CA LEU A 229 -10.56 19.29 3.78
C LEU A 229 -9.98 20.44 4.61
N LYS A 230 -8.67 20.56 4.75
CA LYS A 230 -8.00 21.50 5.67
C LYS A 230 -8.36 22.98 5.39
N ASP A 231 -8.48 23.37 4.14
CA ASP A 231 -8.63 24.78 3.76
C ASP A 231 -10.09 25.21 3.49
N SER A 232 -10.97 24.27 3.19
CA SER A 232 -12.32 24.61 2.71
C SER A 232 -13.43 23.62 3.14
N GLY A 233 -13.14 22.73 4.08
CA GLY A 233 -14.10 21.68 4.43
C GLY A 233 -14.00 21.17 5.85
N VAL A 234 -13.34 21.92 6.76
CA VAL A 234 -13.15 21.49 8.16
C VAL A 234 -14.46 21.23 8.91
N GLU A 235 -15.56 21.86 8.51
CA GLU A 235 -16.90 21.61 9.05
C GLU A 235 -17.42 20.20 8.74
N PHE A 236 -16.85 19.51 7.75
CA PHE A 236 -17.20 18.14 7.39
C PHE A 236 -16.31 17.10 8.09
N ILE A 237 -15.31 17.51 8.86
CA ILE A 237 -14.46 16.57 9.59
C ILE A 237 -15.26 15.99 10.78
N THR A 238 -15.56 14.70 10.68
CA THR A 238 -16.20 13.93 11.76
C THR A 238 -15.13 13.52 12.78
N ASP A 239 -15.40 13.72 14.08
CA ASP A 239 -14.54 13.22 15.14
C ASP A 239 -14.60 11.68 15.20
N SER A 240 -13.58 11.04 14.63
CA SER A 240 -13.48 9.58 14.51
C SER A 240 -13.39 8.88 15.87
N HIS A 241 -12.76 9.49 16.86
CA HIS A 241 -12.65 8.94 18.21
C HIS A 241 -13.97 8.96 18.94
N ALA A 242 -14.65 10.13 18.96
CA ALA A 242 -15.92 10.27 19.63
C ALA A 242 -17.01 9.39 19.01
N ILE A 243 -17.03 9.26 17.67
CA ILE A 243 -18.03 8.43 16.99
C ILE A 243 -17.76 6.94 17.20
N ALA A 244 -16.50 6.51 17.18
CA ALA A 244 -16.09 5.15 17.48
C ALA A 244 -16.49 4.73 18.90
N ASP A 245 -16.24 5.58 19.89
CA ASP A 245 -16.59 5.32 21.29
C ASP A 245 -18.11 5.16 21.49
N ARG A 246 -18.89 5.92 20.74
CA ARG A 246 -20.33 5.84 20.80
C ARG A 246 -20.90 4.59 20.12
N VAL A 247 -20.36 4.22 18.94
CA VAL A 247 -20.87 3.12 18.13
C VAL A 247 -20.36 1.77 18.60
N LEU A 248 -19.09 1.68 19.01
CA LEU A 248 -18.39 0.47 19.40
C LEU A 248 -18.26 0.31 20.92
N LYS A 249 -19.32 0.62 21.69
CA LYS A 249 -19.29 0.62 23.17
C LYS A 249 -18.82 -0.70 23.79
N HIS A 250 -19.12 -1.81 23.14
CA HIS A 250 -18.86 -3.16 23.67
C HIS A 250 -17.83 -3.95 22.87
N CYS A 251 -17.15 -3.29 21.90
CA CYS A 251 -16.10 -3.90 21.10
C CYS A 251 -14.73 -3.53 21.64
N ASN A 252 -13.75 -4.38 21.39
CA ASN A 252 -12.35 -4.05 21.63
C ASN A 252 -11.93 -3.02 20.61
N LYS A 253 -11.43 -1.88 21.07
CA LYS A 253 -10.93 -0.82 20.20
C LYS A 253 -9.71 -0.17 20.81
N GLU A 254 -8.75 0.12 19.98
CA GLU A 254 -7.54 0.82 20.37
C GLU A 254 -7.44 2.12 19.58
N HIS A 255 -7.12 3.20 20.31
CA HIS A 255 -6.98 4.55 19.77
C HIS A 255 -5.52 4.84 19.50
N TYR A 256 -5.22 5.21 18.25
CA TYR A 256 -3.86 5.51 17.82
C TYR A 256 -3.73 6.95 17.32
N ASP A 257 -2.58 7.53 17.63
CA ASP A 257 -2.21 8.87 17.11
C ASP A 257 -1.56 8.72 15.72
N ILE A 258 -2.39 8.39 14.75
CA ILE A 258 -2.03 8.29 13.34
C ILE A 258 -3.14 8.91 12.50
N THR A 259 -2.78 9.69 11.50
CA THR A 259 -3.74 10.23 10.53
C THR A 259 -3.95 9.21 9.42
N LEU A 260 -5.20 8.79 9.24
CA LEU A 260 -5.63 7.87 8.19
C LEU A 260 -6.99 8.28 7.64
N ASP A 261 -7.26 7.88 6.43
CA ASP A 261 -8.58 7.79 5.82
C ASP A 261 -8.91 6.30 5.67
N GLY A 262 -10.08 5.85 6.15
CA GLY A 262 -10.43 4.43 6.11
C GLY A 262 -10.58 3.87 4.70
N GLY A 263 -10.93 4.72 3.71
CA GLY A 263 -10.93 4.37 2.29
C GLY A 263 -9.53 4.06 1.75
N ASN A 264 -8.50 4.60 2.40
CA ASN A 264 -7.10 4.29 2.06
C ASN A 264 -6.60 2.96 2.64
N VAL A 265 -7.47 2.15 3.26
CA VAL A 265 -7.07 0.85 3.83
C VAL A 265 -7.91 -0.26 3.23
N VAL A 266 -7.29 -1.12 2.43
CA VAL A 266 -7.93 -2.29 1.81
C VAL A 266 -7.25 -3.56 2.31
N THR A 267 -8.04 -4.50 2.82
CA THR A 267 -7.52 -5.80 3.27
C THR A 267 -7.46 -6.79 2.11
N CYS A 268 -6.28 -7.33 1.81
CA CYS A 268 -6.05 -8.30 0.74
C CYS A 268 -5.25 -9.49 1.25
N ALA A 269 -5.85 -10.68 1.32
CA ALA A 269 -5.19 -11.96 1.60
C ALA A 269 -4.09 -11.89 2.68
N GLY A 270 -4.41 -11.27 3.81
CA GLY A 270 -3.46 -11.18 4.91
C GLY A 270 -2.56 -9.95 4.91
N HIS A 271 -2.70 -9.07 3.95
CA HIS A 271 -2.02 -7.78 3.89
C HIS A 271 -3.02 -6.64 4.04
N MET A 272 -2.55 -5.51 4.56
CA MET A 272 -3.25 -4.22 4.43
C MET A 272 -2.59 -3.44 3.30
N VAL A 273 -3.38 -2.98 2.36
CA VAL A 273 -2.90 -2.20 1.21
C VAL A 273 -3.33 -0.76 1.39
N LEU A 274 -2.36 0.15 1.37
CA LEU A 274 -2.55 1.59 1.47
C LEU A 274 -1.85 2.28 0.31
N THR A 275 -2.21 3.52 0.02
CA THR A 275 -1.38 4.36 -0.81
C THR A 275 -0.27 5.03 0.01
N ASP A 276 0.80 5.44 -0.64
CA ASP A 276 1.92 6.13 0.00
C ASP A 276 1.60 7.59 0.39
N LYS A 277 0.36 8.05 0.14
CA LYS A 277 -0.21 9.29 0.68
C LYS A 277 -0.14 9.35 2.21
N VAL A 278 -0.24 8.21 2.88
CA VAL A 278 -0.19 8.12 4.35
C VAL A 278 1.10 8.71 4.94
N PHE A 279 2.21 8.71 4.22
CA PHE A 279 3.47 9.28 4.72
C PHE A 279 3.43 10.79 4.88
N PRO A 280 3.12 11.60 3.84
CA PRO A 280 3.04 13.06 3.99
C PRO A 280 1.91 13.48 4.93
N GLU A 281 0.78 12.78 4.99
CA GLU A 281 -0.30 13.06 5.94
C GLU A 281 0.14 12.98 7.41
N ASN A 282 1.12 12.13 7.70
CA ASN A 282 1.73 11.98 9.02
C ASN A 282 3.06 12.72 9.16
N GLY A 283 3.41 13.63 8.23
CA GLY A 283 4.65 14.39 8.24
C GLY A 283 5.91 13.52 8.11
N ARG A 284 5.78 12.37 7.47
CA ARG A 284 6.87 11.40 7.29
C ARG A 284 7.38 11.39 5.85
N LYS A 285 8.65 11.02 5.69
CA LYS A 285 9.20 10.72 4.37
C LYS A 285 8.63 9.39 3.87
N LYS A 286 8.46 9.27 2.54
CA LYS A 286 8.05 8.01 1.92
C LYS A 286 8.97 6.88 2.38
N TYR A 287 8.38 5.76 2.81
CA TYR A 287 9.08 4.56 3.29
C TYR A 287 9.97 4.77 4.53
N ASP A 288 9.66 5.77 5.38
CA ASP A 288 10.27 5.89 6.70
C ASP A 288 10.09 4.57 7.48
N PRO A 289 11.18 3.84 7.81
CA PRO A 289 11.07 2.50 8.40
C PRO A 289 10.43 2.50 9.78
N GLU A 290 10.64 3.56 10.56
CA GLU A 290 10.02 3.70 11.88
C GLU A 290 8.50 3.81 11.72
N PHE A 291 8.06 4.62 10.76
CA PHE A 291 6.64 4.78 10.48
C PHE A 291 6.03 3.54 9.80
N CYS A 292 6.74 2.89 8.88
CA CYS A 292 6.30 1.61 8.29
C CYS A 292 6.08 0.54 9.37
N ASN A 293 7.02 0.45 10.32
CA ASN A 293 6.90 -0.46 11.46
C ASN A 293 5.71 -0.09 12.35
N TYR A 294 5.55 1.19 12.64
CA TYR A 294 4.45 1.70 13.47
C TYR A 294 3.09 1.39 12.84
N ILE A 295 2.88 1.73 11.57
CA ILE A 295 1.59 1.49 10.89
C ILE A 295 1.29 -0.01 10.74
N SER A 296 2.32 -0.83 10.49
CA SER A 296 2.16 -2.29 10.45
C SER A 296 1.75 -2.85 11.81
N ALA A 297 2.30 -2.33 12.90
CA ALA A 297 1.90 -2.71 14.25
C ALA A 297 0.47 -2.25 14.58
N VAL A 298 0.11 -1.01 14.22
CA VAL A 298 -1.24 -0.45 14.40
C VAL A 298 -2.29 -1.29 13.68
N LEU A 299 -2.04 -1.64 12.42
CA LEU A 299 -2.96 -2.44 11.61
C LEU A 299 -2.84 -3.96 11.87
N ASN A 300 -1.89 -4.38 12.71
CA ASN A 300 -1.57 -5.77 12.99
C ASN A 300 -1.39 -6.61 11.71
N SER A 301 -0.68 -6.05 10.73
CA SER A 301 -0.55 -6.61 9.39
C SER A 301 0.72 -6.14 8.69
N GLU A 302 1.21 -6.94 7.77
CA GLU A 302 2.13 -6.45 6.75
C GLU A 302 1.41 -5.45 5.85
N VAL A 303 2.04 -4.29 5.61
CA VAL A 303 1.46 -3.21 4.81
C VAL A 303 2.14 -3.11 3.46
N ILE A 304 1.33 -3.10 2.40
CA ILE A 304 1.76 -2.85 1.02
C ILE A 304 1.39 -1.41 0.67
N PHE A 305 2.38 -0.61 0.26
CA PHE A 305 2.14 0.77 -0.15
C PHE A 305 2.05 0.86 -1.68
N LEU A 306 0.91 1.30 -2.18
CA LEU A 306 0.72 1.64 -3.59
C LEU A 306 1.23 3.06 -3.85
N PRO A 307 1.72 3.36 -5.07
CA PRO A 307 2.08 4.73 -5.43
C PRO A 307 0.83 5.60 -5.49
N TRP A 308 0.99 6.85 -5.10
CA TRP A 308 0.03 7.90 -5.37
C TRP A 308 0.79 9.16 -5.79
N HIS A 309 0.46 9.65 -6.97
CA HIS A 309 1.10 10.82 -7.56
C HIS A 309 0.06 11.89 -7.86
N CYS A 310 -0.14 12.79 -6.94
CA CYS A 310 -0.87 14.03 -7.19
C CYS A 310 0.13 15.15 -7.50
N ASP A 311 0.71 15.11 -8.68
CA ASP A 311 1.75 16.07 -9.09
C ASP A 311 1.20 17.49 -9.28
N ASN A 312 -0.10 17.63 -9.53
CA ASN A 312 -0.76 18.91 -9.69
C ASN A 312 -2.19 18.87 -9.12
N PRO A 313 -2.40 19.27 -7.87
CA PRO A 313 -3.72 19.30 -7.25
C PRO A 313 -4.70 20.28 -7.92
N ASN A 314 -4.24 21.13 -8.83
CA ASN A 314 -5.08 22.01 -9.65
C ASN A 314 -5.50 21.38 -10.98
N ASP A 315 -5.02 20.16 -11.30
CA ASP A 315 -5.49 19.42 -12.46
C ASP A 315 -6.89 18.86 -12.15
N PRO A 316 -7.91 19.19 -12.96
CA PRO A 316 -9.27 18.68 -12.72
C PRO A 316 -9.39 17.16 -12.86
N ASN A 317 -8.37 16.48 -13.38
CA ASN A 317 -8.31 15.03 -13.47
C ASN A 317 -7.39 14.39 -12.41
N ALA A 318 -6.73 15.20 -11.57
CA ALA A 318 -5.90 14.67 -10.51
C ALA A 318 -6.76 13.97 -9.44
N ASP A 319 -6.32 12.79 -9.03
CA ASP A 319 -6.88 12.15 -7.84
C ASP A 319 -6.33 12.83 -6.59
N VAL A 320 -7.13 13.71 -6.00
CA VAL A 320 -6.77 14.43 -4.76
C VAL A 320 -6.98 13.60 -3.51
N TYR A 321 -7.73 12.51 -3.59
CA TYR A 321 -8.05 11.66 -2.44
C TYR A 321 -6.98 10.62 -2.18
N GLY A 322 -6.49 9.97 -3.22
CA GLY A 322 -5.41 8.98 -3.13
C GLY A 322 -5.74 7.77 -2.28
N HIS A 323 -7.00 7.30 -2.30
CA HIS A 323 -7.45 6.18 -1.49
C HIS A 323 -7.29 4.85 -2.22
N ALA A 324 -6.78 3.84 -1.52
CA ALA A 324 -6.55 2.51 -2.09
C ALA A 324 -7.83 1.83 -2.61
N ASP A 325 -9.00 2.11 -2.01
CA ASP A 325 -10.31 1.58 -2.44
C ASP A 325 -10.82 2.18 -3.75
N GLY A 326 -10.18 3.23 -4.26
CA GLY A 326 -10.37 3.77 -5.60
C GLY A 326 -9.52 3.06 -6.66
N PHE A 327 -8.51 2.30 -6.25
CA PHE A 327 -7.60 1.60 -7.15
C PHE A 327 -7.84 0.11 -7.21
N ILE A 328 -8.10 -0.52 -6.06
CA ILE A 328 -8.16 -1.97 -5.93
C ILE A 328 -9.32 -2.45 -5.05
N HIS A 329 -9.69 -3.71 -5.27
CA HIS A 329 -10.54 -4.49 -4.37
C HIS A 329 -10.07 -5.95 -4.35
N TRP A 330 -10.03 -6.55 -3.17
CA TRP A 330 -9.69 -7.96 -3.04
C TRP A 330 -10.83 -8.86 -3.58
N ALA A 331 -10.48 -9.88 -4.34
CA ALA A 331 -11.44 -10.77 -5.00
C ALA A 331 -11.27 -12.26 -4.59
N GLY A 332 -10.79 -12.47 -3.36
CA GLY A 332 -10.58 -13.81 -2.78
C GLY A 332 -9.23 -14.44 -3.17
N ASP A 333 -8.75 -15.33 -2.34
CA ASP A 333 -7.44 -15.99 -2.47
C ASP A 333 -6.32 -14.96 -2.68
N ASN A 334 -5.47 -15.13 -3.69
CA ASN A 334 -4.44 -14.17 -4.10
C ASN A 334 -4.91 -13.21 -5.22
N ARG A 335 -6.22 -13.09 -5.49
CA ARG A 335 -6.75 -12.30 -6.61
C ARG A 335 -7.15 -10.90 -6.18
N VAL A 336 -6.76 -9.92 -6.98
CA VAL A 336 -7.10 -8.51 -6.81
C VAL A 336 -7.71 -7.97 -8.10
N LEU A 337 -8.86 -7.32 -7.99
CA LEU A 337 -9.38 -6.46 -9.05
C LEU A 337 -8.71 -5.10 -8.93
N MET A 338 -8.32 -4.54 -10.07
CA MET A 338 -7.82 -3.19 -10.19
C MET A 338 -8.77 -2.38 -11.07
N SER A 339 -8.98 -1.12 -10.73
CA SER A 339 -9.78 -0.20 -11.55
C SER A 339 -9.16 -0.02 -12.95
N ASN A 340 -9.87 0.67 -13.83
CA ASN A 340 -9.32 1.10 -15.11
C ASN A 340 -8.37 2.31 -15.01
N HIS A 341 -7.59 2.36 -13.94
CA HIS A 341 -6.68 3.49 -13.67
C HIS A 341 -5.70 3.76 -14.82
N ARG A 342 -5.40 2.73 -15.61
CA ARG A 342 -4.60 2.83 -16.84
C ARG A 342 -5.15 3.83 -17.86
N ASP A 343 -6.46 4.04 -17.90
CA ASP A 343 -7.08 5.01 -18.80
C ASP A 343 -6.79 6.46 -18.35
N TYR A 344 -6.42 6.67 -17.09
CA TYR A 344 -6.11 7.97 -16.48
C TYR A 344 -4.61 8.19 -16.35
N CYS A 345 -3.90 7.26 -15.77
CA CYS A 345 -2.45 7.30 -15.57
C CYS A 345 -1.81 5.92 -15.83
N PRO A 346 -1.39 5.62 -17.07
CA PRO A 346 -0.82 4.32 -17.43
C PRO A 346 0.42 3.94 -16.64
N VAL A 347 1.29 4.91 -16.34
CA VAL A 347 2.55 4.68 -15.62
C VAL A 347 2.27 4.27 -14.18
N GLU A 348 1.36 4.96 -13.50
CA GLU A 348 0.99 4.63 -12.13
C GLU A 348 0.24 3.29 -12.06
N ALA A 349 -0.63 3.02 -13.05
CA ALA A 349 -1.33 1.75 -13.17
C ALA A 349 -0.35 0.56 -13.30
N ASP A 350 0.69 0.70 -14.13
CA ASP A 350 1.74 -0.32 -14.27
C ASP A 350 2.50 -0.50 -12.96
N GLU A 351 2.73 0.56 -12.22
CA GLU A 351 3.43 0.52 -10.95
C GLU A 351 2.57 -0.14 -9.86
N ILE A 352 1.29 0.23 -9.73
CA ILE A 352 0.33 -0.40 -8.82
C ILE A 352 0.27 -1.92 -9.08
N LYS A 353 0.04 -2.30 -10.34
CA LYS A 353 -0.05 -3.70 -10.74
C LYS A 353 1.21 -4.47 -10.34
N ARG A 354 2.35 -3.93 -10.65
CA ARG A 354 3.65 -4.55 -10.36
C ARG A 354 3.89 -4.73 -8.86
N ARG A 355 3.53 -3.74 -8.03
CA ARG A 355 3.64 -3.86 -6.56
C ARG A 355 2.83 -5.03 -6.03
N LEU A 356 1.61 -5.16 -6.50
CA LEU A 356 0.73 -6.25 -6.09
C LEU A 356 1.25 -7.61 -6.59
N GLU A 357 1.70 -7.70 -7.85
CA GLU A 357 2.25 -8.93 -8.42
C GLU A 357 3.56 -9.37 -7.72
N CYS A 358 4.41 -8.42 -7.31
CA CYS A 358 5.66 -8.73 -6.58
C CYS A 358 5.42 -9.41 -5.21
N VAL A 359 4.26 -9.22 -4.60
CA VAL A 359 3.89 -9.91 -3.36
C VAL A 359 3.01 -11.14 -3.59
N GLY A 360 2.81 -11.54 -4.85
CA GLY A 360 2.14 -12.79 -5.24
C GLY A 360 0.66 -12.66 -5.58
N PHE A 361 0.14 -11.45 -5.76
CA PHE A 361 -1.25 -11.28 -6.21
C PHE A 361 -1.39 -11.47 -7.72
N GLU A 362 -2.50 -12.08 -8.12
CA GLU A 362 -2.99 -12.09 -9.49
C GLU A 362 -3.89 -10.88 -9.72
N VAL A 363 -3.39 -9.90 -10.49
CA VAL A 363 -4.08 -8.64 -10.72
C VAL A 363 -4.90 -8.68 -12.01
N THR A 364 -6.20 -8.47 -11.90
CA THR A 364 -7.11 -8.29 -13.04
C THR A 364 -7.52 -6.83 -13.15
N GLU A 365 -7.09 -6.15 -14.21
CA GLU A 365 -7.52 -4.78 -14.51
C GLU A 365 -8.92 -4.79 -15.16
N MET A 366 -9.81 -3.90 -14.73
CA MET A 366 -11.12 -3.69 -15.36
C MET A 366 -10.98 -2.75 -16.56
N LEU A 367 -10.62 -3.30 -17.72
CA LEU A 367 -10.51 -2.53 -18.96
C LEU A 367 -11.83 -2.57 -19.73
N PHE A 368 -12.33 -1.41 -20.17
CA PHE A 368 -13.60 -1.27 -20.83
C PHE A 368 -13.46 -1.11 -22.34
N ASP A 369 -14.00 -2.06 -23.08
CA ASP A 369 -14.06 -2.02 -24.53
C ASP A 369 -15.36 -1.36 -24.98
N VAL A 370 -15.36 -0.03 -25.02
CA VAL A 370 -16.48 0.81 -25.49
C VAL A 370 -15.96 1.93 -26.39
N PRO A 371 -16.71 2.33 -27.43
CA PRO A 371 -16.24 3.32 -28.41
C PRO A 371 -15.90 4.69 -27.83
N ASN A 372 -16.60 5.11 -26.76
CA ASN A 372 -16.42 6.39 -26.08
C ASN A 372 -16.52 6.15 -24.56
N PRO A 373 -15.41 5.82 -23.89
CA PRO A 373 -15.39 5.60 -22.46
C PRO A 373 -15.83 6.84 -21.69
N ASN A 374 -16.64 6.66 -20.66
CA ASN A 374 -17.08 7.75 -19.81
C ASN A 374 -16.14 7.93 -18.64
N MET A 375 -15.15 8.79 -18.79
CA MET A 375 -14.11 9.05 -17.81
C MET A 375 -14.61 9.69 -16.52
N ASP A 376 -15.80 10.31 -16.49
CA ASP A 376 -16.35 10.92 -15.28
C ASP A 376 -16.76 9.87 -14.23
N TYR A 377 -17.04 8.62 -14.64
CA TYR A 377 -17.66 7.61 -13.76
C TYR A 377 -17.01 6.25 -13.82
N ASN A 378 -16.35 5.88 -14.93
CA ASN A 378 -15.94 4.49 -15.13
C ASN A 378 -14.87 4.00 -14.14
N TRP A 379 -14.16 4.90 -13.48
CA TRP A 379 -13.23 4.60 -12.40
C TRP A 379 -13.94 4.00 -11.16
N ALA A 380 -15.19 4.40 -10.91
CA ALA A 380 -15.87 4.17 -9.63
C ALA A 380 -16.44 2.76 -9.47
N TYR A 381 -16.39 1.91 -10.51
CA TYR A 381 -16.86 0.52 -10.38
C TYR A 381 -16.10 -0.30 -9.36
N ILE A 382 -14.81 -0.01 -9.15
CA ILE A 382 -13.98 -0.71 -8.15
C ILE A 382 -14.44 -0.43 -6.72
N ASN A 383 -15.07 0.71 -6.50
CA ASN A 383 -15.56 1.18 -5.20
C ASN A 383 -16.95 0.56 -4.91
N TYR A 384 -17.06 -0.76 -5.05
CA TYR A 384 -18.28 -1.50 -4.75
C TYR A 384 -18.35 -1.91 -3.28
N LEU A 385 -19.56 -2.15 -2.79
CA LEU A 385 -19.80 -2.69 -1.44
C LEU A 385 -19.86 -4.22 -1.51
N GLU A 386 -19.07 -4.89 -0.68
CA GLU A 386 -19.14 -6.32 -0.41
C GLU A 386 -19.50 -6.59 1.05
N VAL A 387 -20.47 -7.49 1.27
CA VAL A 387 -20.92 -7.90 2.60
C VAL A 387 -21.19 -9.40 2.57
N GLY A 388 -20.30 -10.18 3.15
CA GLY A 388 -20.35 -11.63 3.04
C GLY A 388 -20.28 -12.08 1.58
N ASN A 389 -21.30 -12.77 1.12
CA ASN A 389 -21.43 -13.19 -0.28
C ASN A 389 -22.33 -12.26 -1.14
N LYS A 390 -22.56 -11.03 -0.70
CA LYS A 390 -23.45 -10.08 -1.36
C LYS A 390 -22.64 -8.87 -1.82
N ILE A 391 -22.76 -8.53 -3.10
CA ILE A 391 -22.00 -7.45 -3.71
C ILE A 391 -22.98 -6.46 -4.37
N ILE A 392 -22.84 -5.19 -4.05
CA ILE A 392 -23.57 -4.09 -4.69
C ILE A 392 -22.57 -3.23 -5.47
N VAL A 393 -22.76 -3.17 -6.78
CA VAL A 393 -21.87 -2.47 -7.70
C VAL A 393 -22.47 -1.13 -8.09
N PRO A 394 -21.73 -0.01 -7.99
CA PRO A 394 -22.22 1.26 -8.51
C PRO A 394 -22.44 1.17 -10.02
N THR A 395 -23.52 1.77 -10.51
CA THR A 395 -23.85 1.86 -11.94
C THR A 395 -24.27 3.28 -12.29
N PHE A 396 -24.03 3.66 -13.55
CA PHE A 396 -24.18 5.07 -13.96
C PHE A 396 -25.09 5.25 -15.16
N GLY A 397 -25.59 4.16 -15.76
CA GLY A 397 -26.40 4.18 -16.98
C GLY A 397 -25.56 4.49 -18.21
N ILE A 398 -24.34 3.95 -18.24
CA ILE A 398 -23.35 4.07 -19.32
C ILE A 398 -23.01 2.67 -19.86
N PRO A 399 -22.43 2.58 -21.07
CA PRO A 399 -22.15 1.28 -21.71
C PRO A 399 -21.27 0.34 -20.89
N GLU A 400 -20.35 0.89 -20.10
CA GLU A 400 -19.39 0.18 -19.24
C GLU A 400 -20.07 -0.59 -18.10
N ASP A 401 -21.26 -0.20 -17.65
CA ASP A 401 -21.99 -0.85 -16.54
C ASP A 401 -22.06 -2.37 -16.71
N LYS A 402 -22.35 -2.84 -17.94
CA LYS A 402 -22.47 -4.26 -18.24
C LYS A 402 -21.12 -5.00 -18.15
N GLN A 403 -20.05 -4.33 -18.54
CA GLN A 403 -18.71 -4.93 -18.51
C GLN A 403 -18.20 -4.98 -17.07
N ALA A 404 -18.38 -3.91 -16.29
CA ALA A 404 -18.03 -3.85 -14.88
C ALA A 404 -18.72 -4.95 -14.06
N LEU A 405 -20.04 -5.10 -14.23
CA LEU A 405 -20.80 -6.17 -13.57
C LEU A 405 -20.27 -7.57 -13.95
N ARG A 406 -19.83 -7.79 -15.19
CA ARG A 406 -19.23 -9.06 -15.61
C ARG A 406 -17.86 -9.31 -14.98
N TYR A 407 -17.00 -8.28 -14.91
CA TYR A 407 -15.70 -8.38 -14.26
C TYR A 407 -15.86 -8.78 -12.79
N ILE A 408 -16.68 -8.03 -12.05
CA ILE A 408 -16.89 -8.25 -10.61
C ILE A 408 -17.54 -9.63 -10.36
N LYS A 409 -18.54 -10.01 -11.15
CA LYS A 409 -19.17 -11.33 -11.02
C LYS A 409 -18.21 -12.49 -11.36
N LYS A 410 -17.33 -12.31 -12.35
CA LYS A 410 -16.32 -13.32 -12.70
C LYS A 410 -15.25 -13.46 -11.61
N ALA A 411 -14.85 -12.35 -11.01
CA ALA A 411 -13.85 -12.33 -9.94
C ALA A 411 -14.39 -12.95 -8.65
N ASN A 412 -15.70 -12.82 -8.37
CA ASN A 412 -16.35 -13.29 -7.16
C ASN A 412 -17.38 -14.40 -7.46
N PRO A 413 -16.92 -15.61 -7.84
CA PRO A 413 -17.81 -16.71 -8.14
C PRO A 413 -18.58 -17.15 -6.88
N GLY A 414 -19.90 -17.26 -6.98
CA GLY A 414 -20.77 -17.61 -5.85
C GLY A 414 -21.40 -16.42 -5.13
N SER A 415 -20.93 -15.18 -5.38
CA SER A 415 -21.54 -13.99 -4.80
C SER A 415 -22.79 -13.54 -5.56
N ILE A 416 -23.73 -12.97 -4.80
CA ILE A 416 -24.95 -12.33 -5.34
C ILE A 416 -24.61 -10.89 -5.70
N VAL A 417 -24.46 -10.64 -7.00
CA VAL A 417 -24.07 -9.32 -7.52
C VAL A 417 -25.29 -8.55 -8.02
N ARG A 418 -25.47 -7.32 -7.53
CA ARG A 418 -26.52 -6.37 -7.93
C ARG A 418 -25.94 -5.02 -8.32
N GLY A 419 -26.46 -4.41 -9.37
CA GLY A 419 -26.12 -3.03 -9.72
C GLY A 419 -26.99 -2.02 -8.95
N PHE A 420 -26.39 -0.91 -8.53
CA PHE A 420 -27.08 0.20 -7.89
C PHE A 420 -26.73 1.52 -8.57
N ARG A 421 -27.75 2.24 -9.07
CA ARG A 421 -27.55 3.50 -9.79
C ARG A 421 -27.33 4.66 -8.83
N MET A 422 -26.12 5.30 -8.91
CA MET A 422 -25.73 6.35 -7.96
C MET A 422 -24.89 7.49 -8.59
N LYS A 423 -25.26 7.91 -9.77
CA LYS A 423 -24.52 8.93 -10.54
C LYS A 423 -24.25 10.24 -9.77
N ASP A 424 -25.21 10.67 -8.93
CA ASP A 424 -25.11 11.96 -8.23
C ASP A 424 -24.02 11.97 -7.14
N ILE A 425 -23.78 10.84 -6.50
CA ILE A 425 -22.75 10.71 -5.47
C ILE A 425 -21.37 10.51 -6.12
N ALA A 426 -21.27 9.70 -7.17
CA ALA A 426 -19.99 9.45 -7.85
C ALA A 426 -19.32 10.73 -8.38
N LYS A 427 -20.12 11.73 -8.77
CA LYS A 427 -19.60 13.07 -9.14
C LYS A 427 -18.87 13.81 -8.02
N LYS A 428 -18.99 13.33 -6.79
CA LYS A 428 -18.34 13.92 -5.60
C LYS A 428 -17.07 13.18 -5.20
N GLY A 429 -16.58 12.24 -6.02
CA GLY A 429 -15.32 11.58 -5.81
C GLY A 429 -15.37 10.26 -5.03
N GLY A 430 -16.57 9.69 -4.78
CA GLY A 430 -16.71 8.41 -4.08
C GLY A 430 -17.93 7.63 -4.56
N ALA A 431 -18.00 6.34 -4.20
CA ALA A 431 -19.13 5.49 -4.58
C ALA A 431 -19.63 4.66 -3.37
N LEU A 432 -20.07 3.43 -3.60
CA LEU A 432 -20.72 2.62 -2.57
C LEU A 432 -19.84 2.30 -1.39
N HIS A 433 -18.58 1.94 -1.61
CA HIS A 433 -17.66 1.62 -0.53
C HIS A 433 -17.42 2.83 0.37
N CYS A 434 -17.22 4.02 -0.21
CA CYS A 434 -16.99 5.25 0.54
C CYS A 434 -18.19 5.69 1.41
N ILE A 435 -19.43 5.44 0.97
CA ILE A 435 -20.64 5.83 1.73
C ILE A 435 -21.17 4.74 2.67
N THR A 436 -20.41 3.64 2.82
CA THR A 436 -20.79 2.53 3.68
C THR A 436 -19.63 2.09 4.56
N TRP A 437 -19.94 1.60 5.74
CA TRP A 437 -19.01 0.97 6.64
C TRP A 437 -19.53 -0.40 7.02
N ASN A 438 -18.95 -1.44 6.46
CA ASN A 438 -19.35 -2.83 6.70
C ASN A 438 -18.48 -3.45 7.78
N ILE A 439 -19.12 -4.15 8.70
CA ILE A 439 -18.47 -4.83 9.81
C ILE A 439 -19.07 -6.21 10.05
N ARG A 440 -18.41 -6.99 10.84
CA ARG A 440 -19.00 -8.14 11.53
C ARG A 440 -19.50 -7.70 12.90
N LYS A 441 -20.79 -7.92 13.13
CA LYS A 441 -21.43 -7.83 14.44
C LYS A 441 -21.48 -9.17 15.12
#